data_f0236e392bda278b8ecb0d0019d6ec16
#
_entry.id   f0236e392bda278b8ecb0d0019d6ec16
#
_cell.length_a   1.000
_cell.length_b   1.000
_cell.length_c   1.000
_cell.angle_alpha   90.00
_cell.angle_beta   90.00
_cell.angle_gamma   90.00
#
_symmetry.space_group_name_H-M   'P 1'
#
loop_
_entity.id
_entity.type
_entity.pdbx_description
1 polymer ?
#
loop_
_entity_poly.entity_id
_entity_poly.type
_entity_poly.pdbx_seq_one_letter_code
_entity_poly.pdbx_strand_id
1 'polypeptide(L)'
;MREASFVERNKEKWTLIENNLSINMQVDPDELASNYVELTNDLAYAQTFYPNSKVRNYLNELAVAAHQKIYKDRKASNNKFKAFINEEIPQAIWSIRRPLCYSLLIFILASAIGFLSAMYDIDFIRLILGDMYVDSTIESIKAGDPAAVYGKGSNFGSAIWITINNVRVAFMAFAFGLFLSIGTGYILFSNGIMLGAFHQMFFQYDVMGKAMSAIWI
;
A
#
# COMPACT_ATOMS: atom_id res chain seq x y z
N MET A 1 0.28 -48.43 24.21
CA MET A 1 -1.06 -48.31 24.89
C MET A 1 -2.05 -49.12 24.06
N ARG A 2 -3.07 -49.75 24.64
CA ARG A 2 -4.12 -50.42 23.85
C ARG A 2 -5.05 -49.33 23.23
N GLU A 3 -5.53 -49.53 22.00
CA GLU A 3 -6.40 -48.62 21.30
C GLU A 3 -7.62 -48.18 22.15
N ALA A 4 -8.30 -49.14 22.81
CA ALA A 4 -9.43 -48.83 23.67
C ALA A 4 -9.09 -47.82 24.79
N SER A 5 -7.92 -47.95 25.40
CA SER A 5 -7.46 -47.03 26.45
C SER A 5 -7.12 -45.63 25.91
N PHE A 6 -6.65 -45.54 24.66
CA PHE A 6 -6.43 -44.25 23.99
C PHE A 6 -7.74 -43.53 23.68
N VAL A 7 -8.74 -44.29 23.21
CA VAL A 7 -10.09 -43.75 22.93
C VAL A 7 -10.76 -43.27 24.21
N GLU A 8 -10.80 -44.11 25.24
CA GLU A 8 -11.43 -43.82 26.54
C GLU A 8 -10.89 -42.52 27.13
N ARG A 9 -9.58 -42.30 27.04
CA ARG A 9 -8.90 -41.15 27.62
C ARG A 9 -9.14 -39.84 26.86
N ASN A 10 -9.43 -39.89 25.55
CA ASN A 10 -9.57 -38.71 24.70
C ASN A 10 -10.99 -38.47 24.19
N LYS A 11 -11.92 -39.41 24.39
CA LYS A 11 -13.30 -39.38 23.87
C LYS A 11 -14.05 -38.11 24.24
N GLU A 12 -13.99 -37.68 25.49
CA GLU A 12 -14.70 -36.50 25.96
C GLU A 12 -14.19 -35.24 25.24
N LYS A 13 -12.88 -35.11 25.11
CA LYS A 13 -12.21 -34.00 24.39
C LYS A 13 -12.68 -33.98 22.93
N TRP A 14 -12.64 -35.10 22.23
CA TRP A 14 -13.05 -35.14 20.82
C TRP A 14 -14.53 -34.84 20.63
N THR A 15 -15.39 -35.29 21.53
CA THR A 15 -16.82 -34.99 21.50
C THR A 15 -17.09 -33.50 21.72
N LEU A 16 -16.35 -32.83 22.61
CA LEU A 16 -16.45 -31.38 22.80
C LEU A 16 -16.04 -30.63 21.54
N ILE A 17 -14.93 -31.02 20.92
CA ILE A 17 -14.46 -30.42 19.68
C ILE A 17 -15.46 -30.64 18.54
N GLU A 18 -16.02 -31.85 18.40
CA GLU A 18 -17.03 -32.19 17.41
C GLU A 18 -18.31 -31.35 17.59
N ASN A 19 -18.76 -31.17 18.81
CA ASN A 19 -19.90 -30.30 19.13
C ASN A 19 -19.62 -28.83 18.78
N ASN A 20 -18.43 -28.32 19.10
CA ASN A 20 -18.00 -26.97 18.77
C ASN A 20 -17.89 -26.75 17.25
N LEU A 21 -17.58 -27.78 16.48
CA LEU A 21 -17.52 -27.72 15.03
C LEU A 21 -18.90 -27.79 14.38
N SER A 22 -19.83 -28.57 14.95
CA SER A 22 -21.17 -28.82 14.39
C SER A 22 -22.16 -27.69 14.66
N ILE A 23 -22.00 -26.95 15.77
CA ILE A 23 -22.87 -25.81 16.12
C ILE A 23 -22.35 -24.58 15.39
N ASN A 24 -23.24 -23.83 14.73
CA ASN A 24 -22.95 -22.54 14.07
C ASN A 24 -22.66 -21.40 15.09
N MET A 25 -22.04 -21.72 16.21
CA MET A 25 -21.56 -20.74 17.16
C MET A 25 -20.24 -20.15 16.69
N GLN A 26 -20.08 -18.85 16.93
CA GLN A 26 -18.76 -18.18 16.84
C GLN A 26 -17.89 -18.76 17.94
N VAL A 27 -17.07 -19.74 17.58
CA VAL A 27 -16.01 -20.27 18.45
C VAL A 27 -14.86 -19.27 18.38
N ASP A 28 -14.23 -18.98 19.51
CA ASP A 28 -13.03 -18.15 19.57
C ASP A 28 -11.97 -18.71 18.58
N PRO A 29 -11.43 -17.89 17.66
CA PRO A 29 -10.42 -18.32 16.71
C PRO A 29 -9.18 -18.96 17.36
N ASP A 30 -8.77 -18.48 18.54
CA ASP A 30 -7.63 -19.03 19.28
C ASP A 30 -7.96 -20.40 19.87
N GLU A 31 -9.16 -20.60 20.39
CA GLU A 31 -9.64 -21.90 20.86
C GLU A 31 -9.74 -22.90 19.70
N LEU A 32 -10.28 -22.46 18.56
CA LEU A 32 -10.37 -23.32 17.37
C LEU A 32 -9.01 -23.75 16.84
N ALA A 33 -8.02 -22.85 16.86
CA ALA A 33 -6.65 -23.13 16.47
C ALA A 33 -5.98 -24.13 17.44
N SER A 34 -6.18 -23.94 18.75
CA SER A 34 -5.68 -24.85 19.79
C SER A 34 -6.25 -26.26 19.62
N ASN A 35 -7.58 -26.35 19.44
CA ASN A 35 -8.28 -27.60 19.21
C ASN A 35 -7.77 -28.33 17.96
N TYR A 36 -7.47 -27.60 16.89
CA TYR A 36 -6.89 -28.17 15.66
C TYR A 36 -5.51 -28.76 15.90
N VAL A 37 -4.65 -28.08 16.65
CA VAL A 37 -3.30 -28.57 17.00
C VAL A 37 -3.40 -29.86 17.83
N GLU A 38 -4.30 -29.90 18.82
CA GLU A 38 -4.51 -31.12 19.63
C GLU A 38 -5.03 -32.29 18.78
N LEU A 39 -6.01 -32.06 17.91
CA LEU A 39 -6.52 -33.08 17.00
C LEU A 39 -5.43 -33.64 16.07
N THR A 40 -4.58 -32.77 15.53
CA THR A 40 -3.49 -33.21 14.65
C THR A 40 -2.44 -34.03 15.40
N ASN A 41 -2.16 -33.74 16.67
CA ASN A 41 -1.30 -34.53 17.52
C ASN A 41 -1.91 -35.91 17.80
N ASP A 42 -3.19 -35.99 18.16
CA ASP A 42 -3.90 -37.22 18.39
C ASP A 42 -4.00 -38.08 17.12
N LEU A 43 -4.23 -37.43 15.97
CA LEU A 43 -4.23 -38.07 14.65
C LEU A 43 -2.88 -38.64 14.30
N ALA A 44 -1.79 -37.91 14.52
CA ALA A 44 -0.43 -38.37 14.28
C ALA A 44 -0.10 -39.60 15.15
N TYR A 45 -0.53 -39.59 16.42
CA TYR A 45 -0.39 -40.73 17.31
C TYR A 45 -1.20 -41.94 16.78
N ALA A 46 -2.46 -41.74 16.39
CA ALA A 46 -3.31 -42.81 15.84
C ALA A 46 -2.75 -43.35 14.52
N GLN A 47 -2.20 -42.52 13.65
CA GLN A 47 -1.54 -42.96 12.40
C GLN A 47 -0.32 -43.83 12.66
N THR A 48 0.43 -43.53 13.71
CA THR A 48 1.66 -44.27 14.05
C THR A 48 1.35 -45.61 14.69
N PHE A 49 0.42 -45.65 15.65
CA PHE A 49 0.20 -46.82 16.48
C PHE A 49 -1.04 -47.64 16.08
N TYR A 50 -2.00 -47.07 15.35
CA TYR A 50 -3.25 -47.69 14.94
C TYR A 50 -3.62 -47.43 13.47
N PRO A 51 -2.71 -47.74 12.50
CA PRO A 51 -2.86 -47.28 11.10
C PRO A 51 -4.11 -47.80 10.39
N ASN A 52 -4.67 -48.93 10.83
CA ASN A 52 -5.85 -49.54 10.24
C ASN A 52 -7.13 -49.38 11.08
N SER A 53 -7.10 -48.48 12.07
CA SER A 53 -8.18 -48.30 13.01
C SER A 53 -9.26 -47.30 12.51
N LYS A 54 -10.50 -47.54 12.97
CA LYS A 54 -11.60 -46.59 12.77
C LYS A 54 -11.33 -45.23 13.44
N VAL A 55 -10.58 -45.23 14.54
CA VAL A 55 -10.19 -44.02 15.28
C VAL A 55 -9.36 -43.09 14.43
N ARG A 56 -8.42 -43.63 13.66
CA ARG A 56 -7.65 -42.80 12.70
C ARG A 56 -8.53 -42.07 11.69
N ASN A 57 -9.53 -42.78 11.13
CA ASN A 57 -10.44 -42.20 10.15
C ASN A 57 -11.32 -41.10 10.78
N TYR A 58 -11.87 -41.36 11.98
CA TYR A 58 -12.64 -40.40 12.75
C TYR A 58 -11.83 -39.12 13.05
N LEU A 59 -10.60 -39.26 13.56
CA LEU A 59 -9.75 -38.12 13.85
C LEU A 59 -9.36 -37.34 12.60
N ASN A 60 -9.17 -38.03 11.48
CA ASN A 60 -8.89 -37.37 10.21
C ASN A 60 -10.09 -36.54 9.72
N GLU A 61 -11.31 -37.10 9.80
CA GLU A 61 -12.52 -36.35 9.44
C GLU A 61 -12.71 -35.14 10.33
N LEU A 62 -12.49 -35.28 11.64
CA LEU A 62 -12.62 -34.21 12.60
C LEU A 62 -11.56 -33.10 12.38
N ALA A 63 -10.32 -33.49 12.08
CA ALA A 63 -9.25 -32.55 11.77
C ALA A 63 -9.51 -31.79 10.44
N VAL A 64 -10.05 -32.48 9.42
CA VAL A 64 -10.46 -31.85 8.16
C VAL A 64 -11.60 -30.87 8.40
N ALA A 65 -12.60 -31.21 9.23
CA ALA A 65 -13.69 -30.30 9.56
C ALA A 65 -13.21 -29.05 10.31
N ALA A 66 -12.31 -29.22 11.29
CA ALA A 66 -11.69 -28.11 12.01
C ALA A 66 -10.88 -27.19 11.07
N HIS A 67 -10.08 -27.79 10.21
CA HIS A 67 -9.33 -27.04 9.20
C HIS A 67 -10.25 -26.23 8.27
N GLN A 68 -11.31 -26.86 7.76
CA GLN A 68 -12.27 -26.19 6.89
C GLN A 68 -12.95 -25.02 7.59
N LYS A 69 -13.33 -25.15 8.87
CA LYS A 69 -13.95 -24.08 9.66
C LYS A 69 -12.99 -22.91 9.85
N ILE A 70 -11.73 -23.15 10.21
CA ILE A 70 -10.67 -22.12 10.32
C ILE A 70 -10.51 -21.33 9.01
N TYR A 71 -10.46 -22.04 7.89
CA TYR A 71 -10.26 -21.39 6.59
C TYR A 71 -11.53 -20.76 6.00
N LYS A 72 -12.74 -21.30 6.34
CA LYS A 72 -14.02 -20.74 5.91
C LYS A 72 -14.27 -19.39 6.56
N ASP A 73 -14.01 -19.26 7.84
CA ASP A 73 -14.18 -18.01 8.58
C ASP A 73 -13.17 -16.95 8.07
N ARG A 74 -11.96 -17.38 7.68
CA ARG A 74 -10.99 -16.51 7.01
C ARG A 74 -11.43 -16.05 5.60
N LYS A 75 -12.29 -16.84 4.92
CA LYS A 75 -12.83 -16.53 3.57
C LYS A 75 -14.09 -15.68 3.61
N ALA A 76 -14.80 -15.64 4.72
CA ALA A 76 -16.09 -14.94 4.88
C ALA A 76 -15.99 -13.42 5.04
N SER A 77 -14.78 -12.83 4.98
CA SER A 77 -14.63 -11.38 4.95
C SER A 77 -14.88 -10.82 3.54
N ASN A 78 -16.16 -10.63 3.21
CA ASN A 78 -16.60 -9.78 2.09
C ASN A 78 -16.15 -8.30 2.27
N ASN A 79 -15.44 -8.01 3.35
CA ASN A 79 -14.94 -6.70 3.74
C ASN A 79 -13.41 -6.56 3.66
N LYS A 80 -12.68 -7.48 2.99
CA LYS A 80 -11.22 -7.37 2.87
C LYS A 80 -10.77 -6.05 2.26
N PHE A 81 -11.50 -5.58 1.26
CA PHE A 81 -11.21 -4.29 0.64
C PHE A 81 -11.48 -3.12 1.58
N LYS A 82 -12.57 -3.19 2.37
CA LYS A 82 -12.85 -2.19 3.41
C LYS A 82 -11.84 -2.24 4.55
N ALA A 83 -11.47 -3.42 5.04
CA ALA A 83 -10.45 -3.58 6.06
C ALA A 83 -9.09 -3.09 5.56
N PHE A 84 -8.73 -3.41 4.32
CA PHE A 84 -7.50 -2.90 3.70
C PHE A 84 -7.46 -1.37 3.67
N ILE A 85 -8.54 -0.71 3.22
CA ILE A 85 -8.57 0.76 3.13
C ILE A 85 -8.69 1.42 4.52
N ASN A 86 -9.53 0.89 5.42
CA ASN A 86 -9.87 1.57 6.67
C ASN A 86 -8.94 1.22 7.84
N GLU A 87 -8.24 0.09 7.77
CA GLU A 87 -7.41 -0.41 8.86
C GLU A 87 -5.95 -0.57 8.44
N GLU A 88 -5.67 -1.35 7.40
CA GLU A 88 -4.30 -1.69 7.01
C GLU A 88 -3.53 -0.49 6.45
N ILE A 89 -4.15 0.29 5.53
CA ILE A 89 -3.52 1.48 4.96
C ILE A 89 -3.25 2.55 6.04
N PRO A 90 -4.21 2.96 6.90
CA PRO A 90 -3.96 3.93 7.95
C PRO A 90 -2.88 3.46 8.95
N GLN A 91 -2.87 2.19 9.32
CA GLN A 91 -1.83 1.63 10.19
C GLN A 91 -0.46 1.66 9.53
N ALA A 92 -0.37 1.29 8.24
CA ALA A 92 0.88 1.36 7.49
C ALA A 92 1.39 2.81 7.41
N ILE A 93 0.53 3.78 7.05
CA ILE A 93 0.89 5.20 7.02
C ILE A 93 1.33 5.69 8.41
N TRP A 94 0.62 5.29 9.45
CA TRP A 94 1.00 5.65 10.83
C TRP A 94 2.36 5.10 11.24
N SER A 95 2.71 3.89 10.82
CA SER A 95 4.00 3.26 11.11
C SER A 95 5.17 4.00 10.46
N ILE A 96 4.97 4.57 9.26
CA ILE A 96 5.99 5.31 8.50
C ILE A 96 5.86 6.84 8.62
N ARG A 97 5.02 7.37 9.52
CA ARG A 97 4.76 8.81 9.63
C ARG A 97 6.01 9.68 9.81
N ARG A 98 7.01 9.20 10.55
CA ARG A 98 8.25 9.95 10.78
C ARG A 98 9.07 10.13 9.50
N PRO A 99 9.46 9.08 8.76
CA PRO A 99 10.14 9.25 7.48
C PRO A 99 9.28 10.02 6.47
N LEU A 100 7.96 9.87 6.48
CA LEU A 100 7.06 10.64 5.61
C LEU A 100 7.12 12.14 5.92
N CYS A 101 7.09 12.53 7.19
CA CYS A 101 7.25 13.94 7.61
C CYS A 101 8.63 14.49 7.20
N TYR A 102 9.71 13.74 7.38
CA TYR A 102 11.04 14.18 6.95
C TYR A 102 11.13 14.38 5.44
N SER A 103 10.58 13.46 4.66
CA SER A 103 10.53 13.58 3.19
C SER A 103 9.73 14.81 2.76
N LEU A 104 8.57 15.03 3.38
CA LEU A 104 7.75 16.22 3.11
C LEU A 104 8.50 17.52 3.47
N LEU A 105 9.17 17.55 4.59
CA LEU A 105 9.96 18.72 5.02
C LEU A 105 11.09 19.02 4.05
N ILE A 106 11.84 18.01 3.62
CA ILE A 106 12.90 18.17 2.60
C ILE A 106 12.32 18.70 1.31
N PHE A 107 11.19 18.17 0.87
CA PHE A 107 10.53 18.59 -0.36
C PHE A 107 10.05 20.05 -0.29
N ILE A 108 9.42 20.45 0.83
CA ILE A 108 8.96 21.85 1.05
C ILE A 108 10.15 22.80 1.10
N LEU A 109 11.23 22.45 1.81
CA LEU A 109 12.44 23.28 1.86
C LEU A 109 13.09 23.42 0.48
N ALA A 110 13.18 22.33 -0.28
CA ALA A 110 13.68 22.36 -1.64
C ALA A 110 12.80 23.22 -2.56
N SER A 111 11.47 23.12 -2.44
CA SER A 111 10.54 23.96 -3.18
C SER A 111 10.69 25.45 -2.81
N ALA A 112 10.86 25.76 -1.53
CA ALA A 112 11.11 27.13 -1.11
C ALA A 112 12.43 27.68 -1.66
N ILE A 113 13.50 26.88 -1.65
CA ILE A 113 14.79 27.25 -2.27
C ILE A 113 14.60 27.49 -3.78
N GLY A 114 13.94 26.58 -4.49
CA GLY A 114 13.68 26.72 -5.93
C GLY A 114 12.86 28.00 -6.25
N PHE A 115 11.82 28.27 -5.45
CA PHE A 115 10.98 29.46 -5.60
C PHE A 115 11.78 30.75 -5.35
N LEU A 116 12.52 30.82 -4.26
CA LEU A 116 13.32 32.01 -3.94
C LEU A 116 14.46 32.22 -4.95
N SER A 117 15.17 31.17 -5.36
CA SER A 117 16.23 31.29 -6.38
C SER A 117 15.67 31.79 -7.69
N ALA A 118 14.52 31.28 -8.14
CA ALA A 118 13.85 31.72 -9.34
C ALA A 118 13.29 33.15 -9.25
N MET A 119 13.00 33.64 -8.05
CA MET A 119 12.55 35.03 -7.83
C MET A 119 13.69 36.06 -8.04
N TYR A 120 14.92 35.68 -7.74
CA TYR A 120 16.08 36.56 -7.86
C TYR A 120 16.81 36.43 -9.21
N ASP A 121 16.66 35.27 -9.88
CA ASP A 121 17.39 34.97 -11.11
C ASP A 121 16.49 34.23 -12.11
N ILE A 122 16.15 34.92 -13.22
CA ILE A 122 15.36 34.33 -14.31
C ILE A 122 16.10 33.24 -15.06
N ASP A 123 17.43 33.31 -15.12
CA ASP A 123 18.23 32.29 -15.79
C ASP A 123 18.23 30.97 -15.01
N PHE A 124 18.00 31.05 -13.69
CA PHE A 124 17.79 29.89 -12.86
C PHE A 124 16.54 29.09 -13.29
N ILE A 125 15.44 29.76 -13.64
CA ILE A 125 14.23 29.11 -14.15
C ILE A 125 14.55 28.36 -15.42
N ARG A 126 15.29 28.97 -16.33
CA ARG A 126 15.73 28.36 -17.60
C ARG A 126 16.63 27.16 -17.40
N LEU A 127 17.57 27.26 -16.44
CA LEU A 127 18.45 26.17 -16.07
C LEU A 127 17.66 24.93 -15.54
N ILE A 128 16.63 25.15 -14.74
CA ILE A 128 15.86 24.07 -14.10
C ILE A 128 14.78 23.50 -15.02
N LEU A 129 14.04 24.33 -15.72
CA LEU A 129 12.89 23.92 -16.55
C LEU A 129 13.27 23.72 -18.03
N GLY A 130 14.38 24.29 -18.47
CA GLY A 130 14.83 24.29 -19.85
C GLY A 130 14.25 25.45 -20.67
N ASP A 131 15.07 26.01 -21.58
CA ASP A 131 14.72 27.16 -22.39
C ASP A 131 13.43 26.96 -23.19
N MET A 132 13.31 25.81 -23.87
CA MET A 132 12.15 25.51 -24.72
C MET A 132 10.84 25.50 -23.92
N TYR A 133 10.87 24.94 -22.72
CA TYR A 133 9.70 24.90 -21.85
C TYR A 133 9.31 26.30 -21.36
N VAL A 134 10.31 27.08 -20.93
CA VAL A 134 10.09 28.47 -20.45
C VAL A 134 9.55 29.35 -21.57
N ASP A 135 10.17 29.33 -22.76
CA ASP A 135 9.73 30.14 -23.90
C ASP A 135 8.30 29.78 -24.34
N SER A 136 7.99 28.48 -24.48
CA SER A 136 6.64 28.05 -24.85
C SER A 136 5.59 28.43 -23.80
N THR A 137 5.97 28.40 -22.52
CA THR A 137 5.08 28.81 -21.43
C THR A 137 4.82 30.31 -21.44
N ILE A 138 5.87 31.13 -21.65
CA ILE A 138 5.74 32.58 -21.75
C ILE A 138 4.87 32.96 -22.96
N GLU A 139 5.02 32.33 -24.11
CA GLU A 139 4.17 32.52 -25.27
C GLU A 139 2.72 32.20 -24.97
N SER A 140 2.46 31.09 -24.32
CA SER A 140 1.11 30.68 -23.94
C SER A 140 0.47 31.64 -22.95
N ILE A 141 1.23 32.16 -21.99
CA ILE A 141 0.78 33.19 -21.04
C ILE A 141 0.42 34.46 -21.78
N LYS A 142 1.27 34.94 -22.71
CA LYS A 142 1.00 36.14 -23.54
C LYS A 142 -0.22 35.98 -24.43
N ALA A 143 -0.49 34.75 -24.90
CA ALA A 143 -1.69 34.43 -25.68
C ALA A 143 -2.97 34.35 -24.81
N GLY A 144 -2.87 34.51 -23.49
CA GLY A 144 -3.99 34.48 -22.55
C GLY A 144 -4.42 33.09 -22.10
N ASP A 145 -3.69 32.04 -22.52
CA ASP A 145 -3.92 30.65 -22.11
C ASP A 145 -2.65 30.06 -21.48
N PRO A 146 -2.42 30.30 -20.19
CA PRO A 146 -1.25 29.78 -19.48
C PRO A 146 -1.23 28.24 -19.37
N ALA A 147 -2.35 27.59 -19.64
CA ALA A 147 -2.48 26.14 -19.60
C ALA A 147 -2.21 25.47 -20.95
N ALA A 148 -2.06 26.22 -22.05
CA ALA A 148 -1.86 25.69 -23.38
C ALA A 148 -0.60 24.83 -23.53
N VAL A 149 0.40 25.01 -22.65
CA VAL A 149 1.59 24.14 -22.59
C VAL A 149 1.20 22.68 -22.27
N TYR A 150 0.14 22.49 -21.50
CA TYR A 150 -0.41 21.18 -21.17
C TYR A 150 -1.47 20.71 -22.18
N GLY A 151 -2.00 21.64 -23.02
CA GLY A 151 -3.16 21.42 -23.88
C GLY A 151 -2.86 21.18 -25.36
N LYS A 152 -1.60 21.04 -25.80
CA LYS A 152 -1.24 20.68 -27.20
C LYS A 152 -1.69 19.27 -27.64
N GLY A 153 -2.39 18.56 -26.77
CA GLY A 153 -3.14 17.33 -27.02
C GLY A 153 -4.52 17.44 -26.39
N SER A 154 -5.38 16.44 -26.52
CA SER A 154 -6.61 16.39 -25.72
C SER A 154 -6.26 16.46 -24.21
N ASN A 155 -7.10 17.14 -23.42
CA ASN A 155 -6.93 17.19 -21.94
C ASN A 155 -6.64 15.81 -21.34
N PHE A 156 -7.23 14.77 -21.92
CA PHE A 156 -7.00 13.37 -21.55
C PHE A 156 -5.57 12.88 -21.86
N GLY A 157 -5.02 13.26 -23.01
CA GLY A 157 -3.65 12.90 -23.40
C GLY A 157 -2.61 13.54 -22.46
N SER A 158 -2.81 14.80 -22.10
CA SER A 158 -1.95 15.53 -21.15
C SER A 158 -2.02 14.92 -19.74
N ALA A 159 -3.22 14.57 -19.26
CA ALA A 159 -3.40 13.91 -17.97
C ALA A 159 -2.68 12.56 -17.92
N ILE A 160 -2.78 11.75 -18.97
CA ILE A 160 -2.06 10.48 -19.07
C ILE A 160 -0.55 10.71 -19.02
N TRP A 161 -0.05 11.69 -19.78
CA TRP A 161 1.40 11.96 -19.83
C TRP A 161 1.95 12.40 -18.47
N ILE A 162 1.24 13.31 -17.79
CA ILE A 162 1.58 13.75 -16.43
C ILE A 162 1.56 12.58 -15.46
N THR A 163 0.54 11.72 -15.56
CA THR A 163 0.43 10.53 -14.70
C THR A 163 1.60 9.56 -14.91
N ILE A 164 1.92 9.26 -16.17
CA ILE A 164 3.06 8.37 -16.50
C ILE A 164 4.38 8.95 -15.98
N ASN A 165 4.60 10.27 -16.17
CA ASN A 165 5.79 10.93 -15.67
C ASN A 165 5.89 10.82 -14.14
N ASN A 166 4.82 11.10 -13.41
CA ASN A 166 4.80 11.03 -11.95
C ASN A 166 4.99 9.60 -11.42
N VAL A 167 4.38 8.59 -12.08
CA VAL A 167 4.61 7.17 -11.76
C VAL A 167 6.07 6.79 -12.00
N ARG A 168 6.68 7.24 -13.11
CA ARG A 168 8.12 7.01 -13.40
C ARG A 168 9.01 7.62 -12.31
N VAL A 169 8.75 8.87 -11.91
CA VAL A 169 9.52 9.55 -10.86
C VAL A 169 9.37 8.82 -9.51
N ALA A 170 8.15 8.43 -9.15
CA ALA A 170 7.88 7.66 -7.93
C ALA A 170 8.60 6.32 -7.93
N PHE A 171 8.59 5.61 -9.07
CA PHE A 171 9.29 4.33 -9.21
C PHE A 171 10.81 4.50 -9.13
N MET A 172 11.37 5.55 -9.75
CA MET A 172 12.80 5.86 -9.62
C MET A 172 13.15 6.19 -8.17
N ALA A 173 12.36 7.01 -7.49
CA ALA A 173 12.58 7.33 -6.08
C ALA A 173 12.57 6.08 -5.19
N PHE A 174 11.67 5.14 -5.46
CA PHE A 174 11.63 3.84 -4.78
C PHE A 174 12.89 3.01 -5.09
N ALA A 175 13.23 2.84 -6.36
CA ALA A 175 14.40 2.04 -6.78
C ALA A 175 15.70 2.59 -6.19
N PHE A 176 15.88 3.92 -6.21
CA PHE A 176 17.06 4.57 -5.62
C PHE A 176 17.05 4.55 -4.09
N GLY A 177 15.88 4.32 -3.47
CA GLY A 177 15.75 4.09 -2.02
C GLY A 177 16.49 2.85 -1.53
N LEU A 178 16.68 1.85 -2.41
CA LEU A 178 17.48 0.65 -2.12
C LEU A 178 18.98 0.96 -1.90
N PHE A 179 19.47 2.11 -2.38
CA PHE A 179 20.84 2.57 -2.23
C PHE A 179 20.96 3.60 -1.09
N LEU A 180 20.72 3.17 0.15
CA LEU A 180 20.85 3.97 1.38
C LEU A 180 20.00 5.27 1.40
N SER A 181 18.91 5.31 0.64
CA SER A 181 17.99 6.46 0.54
C SER A 181 18.60 7.77 0.01
N ILE A 182 19.88 7.82 -0.32
CA ILE A 182 20.56 9.02 -0.85
C ILE A 182 19.98 9.40 -2.21
N GLY A 183 19.75 8.40 -3.07
CA GLY A 183 19.15 8.64 -4.38
C GLY A 183 17.72 9.14 -4.30
N THR A 184 16.91 8.62 -3.36
CA THR A 184 15.57 9.13 -3.09
C THR A 184 15.61 10.59 -2.62
N GLY A 185 16.54 10.92 -1.72
CA GLY A 185 16.75 12.29 -1.26
C GLY A 185 17.09 13.24 -2.40
N TYR A 186 17.97 12.83 -3.32
CA TYR A 186 18.32 13.59 -4.52
C TYR A 186 17.10 13.83 -5.43
N ILE A 187 16.31 12.78 -5.72
CA ILE A 187 15.11 12.88 -6.57
C ILE A 187 14.10 13.82 -5.92
N LEU A 188 13.88 13.68 -4.60
CA LEU A 188 12.97 14.50 -3.84
C LEU A 188 13.37 15.97 -3.86
N PHE A 189 14.66 16.25 -3.63
CA PHE A 189 15.23 17.59 -3.63
C PHE A 189 15.14 18.24 -5.03
N SER A 190 15.52 17.51 -6.07
CA SER A 190 15.47 18.01 -7.45
C SER A 190 14.05 18.33 -7.90
N ASN A 191 13.07 17.44 -7.59
CA ASN A 191 11.67 17.68 -7.89
C ASN A 191 11.10 18.85 -7.07
N GLY A 192 11.53 19.00 -5.82
CA GLY A 192 11.15 20.15 -4.99
C GLY A 192 11.63 21.47 -5.63
N ILE A 193 12.90 21.58 -5.98
CA ILE A 193 13.46 22.77 -6.66
C ILE A 193 12.69 23.06 -7.96
N MET A 194 12.46 22.04 -8.77
CA MET A 194 11.72 22.17 -10.03
C MET A 194 10.31 22.71 -9.79
N LEU A 195 9.60 22.20 -8.80
CA LEU A 195 8.27 22.64 -8.43
C LEU A 195 8.28 24.09 -7.95
N GLY A 196 9.28 24.49 -7.15
CA GLY A 196 9.45 25.86 -6.68
C GLY A 196 9.67 26.85 -7.82
N ALA A 197 10.60 26.56 -8.73
CA ALA A 197 10.88 27.36 -9.90
C ALA A 197 9.65 27.50 -10.84
N PHE A 198 8.93 26.40 -11.01
CA PHE A 198 7.68 26.36 -11.77
C PHE A 198 6.60 27.28 -11.17
N HIS A 199 6.36 27.20 -9.88
CA HIS A 199 5.38 28.06 -9.22
C HIS A 199 5.77 29.53 -9.28
N GLN A 200 7.04 29.86 -9.12
CA GLN A 200 7.53 31.22 -9.21
C GLN A 200 7.29 31.84 -10.59
N MET A 201 7.51 31.08 -11.67
CA MET A 201 7.25 31.54 -13.03
C MET A 201 5.78 31.97 -13.23
N PHE A 202 4.81 31.17 -12.77
CA PHE A 202 3.39 31.56 -12.87
C PHE A 202 3.02 32.66 -11.90
N PHE A 203 3.66 32.77 -10.76
CA PHE A 203 3.47 33.85 -9.80
C PHE A 203 3.93 35.17 -10.37
N GLN A 204 5.11 35.21 -11.02
CA GLN A 204 5.67 36.42 -11.65
C GLN A 204 4.78 37.01 -12.73
N TYR A 205 4.02 36.21 -13.46
CA TYR A 205 3.11 36.62 -14.52
C TYR A 205 1.67 36.84 -14.04
N ASP A 206 1.39 36.75 -12.74
CA ASP A 206 0.05 36.87 -12.11
C ASP A 206 -1.01 35.91 -12.70
N VAL A 207 -0.59 34.76 -13.14
CA VAL A 207 -1.47 33.74 -13.73
C VAL A 207 -1.56 32.45 -12.90
N MET A 208 -1.07 32.48 -11.68
CA MET A 208 -1.03 31.31 -10.78
C MET A 208 -2.42 30.66 -10.63
N GLY A 209 -3.47 31.43 -10.39
CA GLY A 209 -4.82 30.90 -10.21
C GLY A 209 -5.34 30.16 -11.43
N LYS A 210 -5.12 30.70 -12.64
CA LYS A 210 -5.52 30.07 -13.90
C LYS A 210 -4.71 28.82 -14.21
N ALA A 211 -3.40 28.87 -13.97
CA ALA A 211 -2.51 27.70 -14.17
C ALA A 211 -2.86 26.56 -13.21
N MET A 212 -3.08 26.86 -11.92
CA MET A 212 -3.44 25.85 -10.92
C MET A 212 -4.80 25.21 -11.20
N SER A 213 -5.81 25.99 -11.60
CA SER A 213 -7.13 25.44 -11.93
C SER A 213 -7.08 24.44 -13.09
N ALA A 214 -6.15 24.61 -14.03
CA ALA A 214 -5.99 23.69 -15.15
C ALA A 214 -5.20 22.41 -14.80
N ILE A 215 -4.38 22.44 -13.74
CA ILE A 215 -3.59 21.30 -13.31
C ILE A 215 -4.37 20.40 -12.32
N TRP A 216 -5.28 20.99 -11.54
CA TRP A 216 -6.03 20.30 -10.49
C TRP A 216 -7.43 19.80 -10.92
N ILE A 217 -7.76 19.87 -12.20
CA ILE A 217 -8.92 19.22 -12.80
C ILE A 217 -8.53 17.82 -13.26
#